data_3d65ee09d03ae1fd57907d38a630954a
#
_entry.id   3d65ee09d03ae1fd57907d38a630954a
#
_cell.length_a   1.000
_cell.length_b   1.000
_cell.length_c   1.000
_cell.angle_alpha   90.00
_cell.angle_beta   90.00
_cell.angle_gamma   90.00
#
_symmetry.space_group_name_H-M   'P 1'
#
loop_
_entity.id
_entity.type
_entity.pdbx_description
1 polymer ?
#
loop_
_entity_poly.entity_id
_entity_poly.type
_entity_poly.pdbx_seq_one_letter_code
_entity_poly.pdbx_strand_id
1 'polypeptide(L)'
;DSITDYSKRASWGDESYMASQFKKMSSKFVSQGYPVVIGEFGAINKASYDSQNKVCRAEYYQKVCYYAKQYGLIPVAWDNGYNGDYGFAIIDRYSNKVVHQELMDAMMEVYGGNESATATGIQLNKSELTIHIGDEKQQLTAALTPSDSKDKVLWSSSDESVATVNSKGQVSAVGAGTCTITASVPLGYKATCKVTVPQANYV
;
A
#
# COMPACT_ATOMS: atom_id res chain seq x y z
N ASP A 1 -1.53 -12.88 -24.85
CA ASP A 1 -1.53 -12.30 -26.21
C ASP A 1 -2.11 -13.29 -27.22
N SER A 2 -3.35 -13.07 -27.67
CA SER A 2 -3.99 -13.89 -28.73
C SER A 2 -3.47 -13.62 -30.14
N ILE A 3 -2.63 -12.58 -30.33
CA ILE A 3 -2.06 -12.24 -31.61
C ILE A 3 -0.88 -13.16 -31.90
N THR A 4 -1.08 -14.11 -32.81
CA THR A 4 -0.04 -15.04 -33.28
C THR A 4 0.91 -14.42 -34.29
N ASP A 5 0.45 -13.38 -35.01
CA ASP A 5 1.29 -12.62 -35.96
C ASP A 5 2.08 -11.53 -35.21
N TYR A 6 3.33 -11.81 -34.90
CA TYR A 6 4.22 -10.91 -34.18
C TYR A 6 4.44 -9.55 -34.87
N SER A 7 4.26 -9.46 -36.19
CA SER A 7 4.40 -8.19 -36.93
C SER A 7 3.26 -7.19 -36.59
N LYS A 8 2.15 -7.68 -36.04
CA LYS A 8 0.98 -6.88 -35.65
C LYS A 8 0.97 -6.53 -34.15
N ARG A 9 1.95 -7.01 -33.40
CA ARG A 9 2.07 -6.64 -31.99
C ARG A 9 2.72 -5.27 -31.85
N ALA A 10 2.20 -4.46 -30.94
CA ALA A 10 2.89 -3.24 -30.54
C ALA A 10 4.26 -3.60 -29.92
N SER A 11 5.30 -2.90 -30.33
CA SER A 11 6.64 -3.04 -29.75
C SER A 11 6.80 -2.25 -28.43
N TRP A 12 5.78 -1.53 -28.03
CA TRP A 12 5.70 -0.75 -26.79
C TRP A 12 4.30 -0.88 -26.18
N GLY A 13 4.19 -0.64 -24.86
CA GLY A 13 2.89 -0.70 -24.17
C GLY A 13 2.43 -2.11 -23.84
N ASP A 14 3.28 -3.12 -24.01
CA ASP A 14 3.04 -4.47 -23.52
C ASP A 14 3.22 -4.58 -22.00
N GLU A 15 2.99 -5.78 -21.45
CA GLU A 15 3.12 -6.04 -20.03
C GLU A 15 4.53 -5.70 -19.50
N SER A 16 5.57 -6.02 -20.25
CA SER A 16 6.97 -5.78 -19.86
C SER A 16 7.28 -4.28 -19.81
N TYR A 17 6.76 -3.53 -20.78
CA TYR A 17 6.88 -2.08 -20.82
C TYR A 17 6.16 -1.44 -19.62
N MET A 18 4.92 -1.83 -19.34
CA MET A 18 4.17 -1.35 -18.17
C MET A 18 4.93 -1.61 -16.87
N ALA A 19 5.39 -2.84 -16.66
CA ALA A 19 6.19 -3.22 -15.48
C ALA A 19 7.44 -2.34 -15.34
N SER A 20 8.14 -2.08 -16.46
CA SER A 20 9.35 -1.25 -16.48
C SER A 20 9.06 0.21 -16.09
N GLN A 21 7.95 0.79 -16.56
CA GLN A 21 7.55 2.16 -16.21
C GLN A 21 7.19 2.26 -14.72
N PHE A 22 6.42 1.30 -14.19
CA PHE A 22 6.05 1.28 -12.77
C PHE A 22 7.28 1.12 -11.88
N LYS A 23 8.23 0.26 -12.28
CA LYS A 23 9.52 0.12 -11.58
C LYS A 23 10.32 1.43 -11.56
N LYS A 24 10.36 2.18 -12.67
CA LYS A 24 11.02 3.50 -12.72
C LYS A 24 10.40 4.47 -11.72
N MET A 25 9.07 4.56 -11.68
CA MET A 25 8.35 5.44 -10.75
C MET A 25 8.58 5.03 -9.30
N SER A 26 8.55 3.73 -9.02
CA SER A 26 8.86 3.17 -7.71
C SER A 26 10.28 3.55 -7.26
N SER A 27 11.28 3.29 -8.10
CA SER A 27 12.68 3.59 -7.78
C SER A 27 12.96 5.09 -7.63
N LYS A 28 12.24 5.94 -8.39
CA LYS A 28 12.47 7.40 -8.37
C LYS A 28 11.74 8.10 -7.23
N PHE A 29 10.57 7.65 -6.83
CA PHE A 29 9.69 8.36 -5.90
C PHE A 29 9.29 7.51 -4.69
N VAL A 30 8.72 6.31 -4.90
CA VAL A 30 8.23 5.49 -3.80
C VAL A 30 9.34 5.10 -2.83
N SER A 31 10.53 4.77 -3.35
CA SER A 31 11.71 4.44 -2.55
C SER A 31 12.20 5.59 -1.67
N GLN A 32 11.82 6.82 -2.01
CA GLN A 32 12.13 8.04 -1.25
C GLN A 32 10.97 8.48 -0.34
N GLY A 33 9.89 7.68 -0.25
CA GLY A 33 8.73 7.98 0.59
C GLY A 33 7.66 8.84 -0.06
N TYR A 34 7.77 9.16 -1.37
CA TYR A 34 6.73 9.90 -2.08
C TYR A 34 5.67 8.94 -2.65
N PRO A 35 4.37 9.18 -2.38
CA PRO A 35 3.31 8.38 -2.98
C PRO A 35 3.22 8.66 -4.50
N VAL A 36 2.97 7.62 -5.28
CA VAL A 36 2.75 7.72 -6.72
C VAL A 36 1.36 7.19 -7.05
N VAL A 37 0.53 8.03 -7.66
CA VAL A 37 -0.81 7.68 -8.12
C VAL A 37 -0.78 7.52 -9.64
N ILE A 38 -1.31 6.38 -10.12
CA ILE A 38 -1.67 6.20 -11.52
C ILE A 38 -3.06 6.83 -11.65
N GLY A 39 -3.12 8.06 -12.14
CA GLY A 39 -4.31 8.91 -12.06
C GLY A 39 -5.53 8.32 -12.76
N GLU A 40 -5.33 7.61 -13.87
CA GLU A 40 -6.40 6.93 -14.59
C GLU A 40 -5.82 5.75 -15.37
N PHE A 41 -6.53 4.62 -15.34
CA PHE A 41 -6.29 3.51 -16.25
C PHE A 41 -7.63 2.85 -16.61
N GLY A 42 -7.71 2.31 -17.81
CA GLY A 42 -8.90 1.64 -18.28
C GLY A 42 -8.73 1.09 -19.69
N ALA A 43 -9.64 0.20 -20.07
CA ALA A 43 -9.73 -0.35 -21.42
C ALA A 43 -11.21 -0.33 -21.87
N ILE A 44 -11.43 0.11 -23.09
CA ILE A 44 -12.78 0.28 -23.65
C ILE A 44 -13.49 -1.06 -23.89
N ASN A 45 -14.80 -1.06 -23.70
CA ASN A 45 -15.65 -2.19 -24.02
C ASN A 45 -15.81 -2.30 -25.54
N LYS A 46 -15.42 -3.44 -26.10
CA LYS A 46 -15.61 -3.83 -27.50
C LYS A 46 -16.22 -5.23 -27.62
N ALA A 47 -16.90 -5.71 -26.58
CA ALA A 47 -17.38 -7.08 -26.49
C ALA A 47 -18.37 -7.45 -27.59
N SER A 48 -19.09 -6.47 -28.17
CA SER A 48 -19.99 -6.69 -29.33
C SER A 48 -19.24 -6.98 -30.64
N TYR A 49 -17.97 -6.56 -30.73
CA TYR A 49 -17.13 -6.73 -31.92
C TYR A 49 -16.10 -7.83 -31.77
N ASP A 50 -15.67 -8.11 -30.53
CA ASP A 50 -14.62 -9.08 -30.22
C ASP A 50 -14.98 -9.82 -28.93
N SER A 51 -15.30 -11.10 -29.07
CA SER A 51 -15.63 -11.98 -27.93
C SER A 51 -14.50 -12.13 -26.92
N GLN A 52 -13.23 -11.91 -27.30
CA GLN A 52 -12.08 -11.95 -26.40
C GLN A 52 -11.90 -10.64 -25.62
N ASN A 53 -12.55 -9.55 -26.04
CA ASN A 53 -12.37 -8.25 -25.39
C ASN A 53 -12.67 -8.28 -23.90
N LYS A 54 -13.70 -9.01 -23.47
CA LYS A 54 -14.07 -9.14 -22.07
C LYS A 54 -12.94 -9.75 -21.22
N VAL A 55 -12.30 -10.81 -21.72
CA VAL A 55 -11.18 -11.49 -21.07
C VAL A 55 -9.95 -10.60 -21.07
N CYS A 56 -9.58 -10.02 -22.22
CA CYS A 56 -8.41 -9.15 -22.34
C CYS A 56 -8.54 -7.88 -21.47
N ARG A 57 -9.75 -7.34 -21.33
CA ARG A 57 -10.01 -6.21 -20.40
C ARG A 57 -9.73 -6.62 -18.97
N ALA A 58 -10.28 -7.75 -18.51
CA ALA A 58 -10.08 -8.24 -17.15
C ALA A 58 -8.58 -8.49 -16.87
N GLU A 59 -7.86 -9.14 -17.80
CA GLU A 59 -6.41 -9.33 -17.69
C GLU A 59 -5.65 -8.00 -17.60
N TYR A 60 -6.01 -7.01 -18.39
CA TYR A 60 -5.38 -5.68 -18.35
C TYR A 60 -5.57 -5.03 -16.98
N TYR A 61 -6.80 -5.02 -16.44
CA TYR A 61 -7.08 -4.46 -15.12
C TYR A 61 -6.33 -5.21 -14.02
N GLN A 62 -6.28 -6.54 -14.09
CA GLN A 62 -5.51 -7.37 -13.15
C GLN A 62 -4.02 -7.03 -13.19
N LYS A 63 -3.42 -6.93 -14.39
CA LYS A 63 -1.98 -6.65 -14.55
C LYS A 63 -1.61 -5.24 -14.08
N VAL A 64 -2.42 -4.23 -14.37
CA VAL A 64 -2.19 -2.89 -13.84
C VAL A 64 -2.19 -2.91 -12.31
N CYS A 65 -3.20 -3.53 -11.70
CA CYS A 65 -3.29 -3.67 -10.25
C CYS A 65 -2.11 -4.47 -9.65
N TYR A 66 -1.75 -5.59 -10.30
CA TYR A 66 -0.64 -6.44 -9.85
C TYR A 66 0.68 -5.67 -9.81
N TYR A 67 1.06 -5.01 -10.91
CA TYR A 67 2.31 -4.25 -10.94
C TYR A 67 2.26 -2.99 -10.08
N ALA A 68 1.11 -2.31 -9.98
CA ALA A 68 0.94 -1.20 -9.06
C ALA A 68 1.20 -1.64 -7.61
N LYS A 69 0.58 -2.75 -7.17
CA LYS A 69 0.81 -3.32 -5.85
C LYS A 69 2.27 -3.72 -5.64
N GLN A 70 2.88 -4.40 -6.62
CA GLN A 70 4.26 -4.86 -6.54
C GLN A 70 5.26 -3.70 -6.36
N TYR A 71 5.00 -2.57 -7.02
CA TYR A 71 5.90 -1.41 -7.02
C TYR A 71 5.47 -0.28 -6.08
N GLY A 72 4.39 -0.48 -5.30
CA GLY A 72 3.92 0.49 -4.31
C GLY A 72 3.24 1.73 -4.91
N LEU A 73 2.61 1.59 -6.09
CA LEU A 73 1.83 2.63 -6.73
C LEU A 73 0.33 2.45 -6.41
N ILE A 74 -0.42 3.54 -6.52
CA ILE A 74 -1.87 3.57 -6.26
C ILE A 74 -2.60 3.69 -7.60
N PRO A 75 -3.25 2.63 -8.12
CA PRO A 75 -3.99 2.70 -9.38
C PRO A 75 -5.41 3.23 -9.15
N VAL A 76 -5.87 4.09 -10.05
CA VAL A 76 -7.24 4.62 -10.08
C VAL A 76 -7.90 4.18 -11.38
N ALA A 77 -8.89 3.28 -11.30
CA ALA A 77 -9.62 2.83 -12.46
C ALA A 77 -10.53 3.93 -13.02
N TRP A 78 -10.46 4.15 -14.34
CA TRP A 78 -11.33 5.10 -15.01
C TRP A 78 -12.71 4.49 -15.27
N ASP A 79 -13.73 5.16 -14.80
CA ASP A 79 -15.15 4.84 -15.02
C ASP A 79 -15.90 6.09 -15.50
N ASN A 80 -16.32 6.10 -16.77
CA ASN A 80 -17.07 7.21 -17.35
C ASN A 80 -18.59 7.06 -17.20
N GLY A 81 -19.07 6.00 -16.54
CA GLY A 81 -20.50 5.71 -16.34
C GLY A 81 -21.22 5.19 -17.58
N TYR A 82 -20.54 5.03 -18.73
CA TYR A 82 -21.15 4.51 -19.96
C TYR A 82 -20.89 3.02 -20.14
N ASN A 83 -21.96 2.22 -20.09
CA ASN A 83 -21.92 0.75 -20.12
C ASN A 83 -22.00 0.13 -21.53
N GLY A 84 -22.20 0.94 -22.58
CA GLY A 84 -22.27 0.46 -23.98
C GLY A 84 -20.89 0.22 -24.59
N ASP A 85 -20.90 -0.06 -25.89
CA ASP A 85 -19.68 -0.18 -26.68
C ASP A 85 -18.83 1.10 -26.58
N TYR A 86 -17.52 0.92 -26.49
CA TYR A 86 -16.54 1.99 -26.26
C TYR A 86 -16.63 2.66 -24.87
N GLY A 87 -17.48 2.15 -23.97
CA GLY A 87 -17.58 2.63 -22.60
C GLY A 87 -16.50 2.05 -21.67
N PHE A 88 -16.35 2.71 -20.52
CA PHE A 88 -15.44 2.32 -19.46
C PHE A 88 -16.15 1.98 -18.14
N ALA A 89 -17.52 1.94 -18.15
CA ALA A 89 -18.26 1.71 -16.92
C ALA A 89 -17.86 0.39 -16.25
N ILE A 90 -17.68 0.45 -14.96
CA ILE A 90 -17.57 -0.70 -14.06
C ILE A 90 -18.85 -0.77 -13.22
N ILE A 91 -19.38 0.40 -12.84
CA ILE A 91 -20.56 0.56 -12.00
C ILE A 91 -21.63 1.35 -12.77
N ASP A 92 -22.84 0.84 -12.78
CA ASP A 92 -24.02 1.62 -13.18
C ASP A 92 -24.42 2.54 -12.03
N ARG A 93 -24.22 3.84 -12.24
CA ARG A 93 -24.48 4.88 -11.23
C ARG A 93 -25.95 5.11 -10.93
N TYR A 94 -26.87 4.65 -11.78
CA TYR A 94 -28.30 4.78 -11.55
C TYR A 94 -28.84 3.64 -10.67
N SER A 95 -28.38 2.41 -10.94
CA SER A 95 -28.81 1.24 -10.18
C SER A 95 -27.89 0.88 -9.02
N ASN A 96 -26.73 1.53 -8.91
CA ASN A 96 -25.64 1.23 -7.96
C ASN A 96 -25.16 -0.24 -8.04
N LYS A 97 -25.15 -0.80 -9.25
CA LYS A 97 -24.73 -2.18 -9.49
C LYS A 97 -23.44 -2.24 -10.30
N VAL A 98 -22.62 -3.23 -10.00
CA VAL A 98 -21.48 -3.59 -10.85
C VAL A 98 -22.03 -4.15 -12.16
N VAL A 99 -21.61 -3.59 -13.30
CA VAL A 99 -22.03 -4.01 -14.65
C VAL A 99 -20.99 -4.83 -15.39
N HIS A 100 -19.75 -4.72 -14.97
CA HIS A 100 -18.62 -5.53 -15.44
C HIS A 100 -17.96 -6.24 -14.27
N GLN A 101 -18.60 -7.31 -13.77
CA GLN A 101 -18.14 -8.06 -12.60
C GLN A 101 -16.74 -8.63 -12.82
N GLU A 102 -16.42 -9.07 -14.04
CA GLU A 102 -15.09 -9.60 -14.39
C GLU A 102 -13.96 -8.61 -14.19
N LEU A 103 -14.20 -7.31 -14.36
CA LEU A 103 -13.19 -6.27 -14.10
C LEU A 103 -13.01 -6.06 -12.60
N MET A 104 -14.12 -6.04 -11.86
CA MET A 104 -14.09 -5.95 -10.40
C MET A 104 -13.36 -7.15 -9.79
N ASP A 105 -13.72 -8.37 -10.23
CA ASP A 105 -13.10 -9.61 -9.74
C ASP A 105 -11.60 -9.62 -10.03
N ALA A 106 -11.18 -9.22 -11.24
CA ALA A 106 -9.78 -9.16 -11.64
C ALA A 106 -8.95 -8.18 -10.79
N MET A 107 -9.50 -7.02 -10.44
CA MET A 107 -8.85 -6.07 -9.53
C MET A 107 -8.83 -6.60 -8.10
N MET A 108 -9.94 -7.18 -7.64
CA MET A 108 -10.08 -7.70 -6.28
C MET A 108 -9.25 -8.98 -6.05
N GLU A 109 -9.00 -9.79 -7.07
CA GLU A 109 -8.07 -10.91 -6.98
C GLU A 109 -6.66 -10.45 -6.55
N VAL A 110 -6.25 -9.26 -6.99
CA VAL A 110 -4.96 -8.69 -6.63
C VAL A 110 -5.00 -8.05 -5.23
N TYR A 111 -6.08 -7.35 -4.89
CA TYR A 111 -6.19 -6.59 -3.65
C TYR A 111 -7.04 -7.30 -2.59
N GLY A 112 -8.01 -8.11 -2.98
CA GLY A 112 -8.98 -8.77 -2.10
C GLY A 112 -8.64 -10.19 -1.69
N GLY A 113 -7.51 -10.74 -2.12
CA GLY A 113 -7.05 -12.07 -1.69
C GLY A 113 -6.65 -12.09 -0.22
N ASN A 114 -7.58 -12.42 0.66
CA ASN A 114 -7.59 -12.27 2.11
C ASN A 114 -7.58 -10.78 2.50
N GLU A 115 -8.76 -10.23 2.65
CA GLU A 115 -8.89 -9.00 3.44
C GLU A 115 -8.38 -9.28 4.84
N SER A 116 -7.08 -9.10 5.04
CA SER A 116 -6.65 -8.75 6.38
C SER A 116 -7.25 -7.37 6.61
N ALA A 117 -8.16 -7.31 7.56
CA ALA A 117 -8.90 -6.09 7.83
C ALA A 117 -7.91 -4.94 8.00
N THR A 118 -8.19 -3.81 7.34
CA THR A 118 -7.40 -2.60 7.52
C THR A 118 -7.48 -2.16 8.97
N ALA A 119 -6.36 -1.81 9.57
CA ALA A 119 -6.32 -1.40 10.96
C ALA A 119 -7.15 -0.14 11.18
N THR A 120 -8.15 -0.24 12.03
CA THR A 120 -8.98 0.86 12.52
C THR A 120 -8.57 1.33 13.91
N GLY A 121 -7.48 0.76 14.44
CA GLY A 121 -6.90 1.13 15.72
C GLY A 121 -5.54 0.49 15.92
N ILE A 122 -4.73 1.09 16.78
CA ILE A 122 -3.41 0.62 17.20
C ILE A 122 -3.21 0.92 18.68
N GLN A 123 -2.64 -0.02 19.41
CA GLN A 123 -2.27 0.15 20.83
C GLN A 123 -0.85 -0.37 21.05
N LEU A 124 -0.12 0.25 21.97
CA LEU A 124 1.17 -0.24 22.44
C LEU A 124 1.04 -0.99 23.75
N ASN A 125 1.91 -1.98 23.95
CA ASN A 125 2.02 -2.73 25.21
C ASN A 125 2.49 -1.88 26.41
N LYS A 126 3.11 -0.70 26.13
CA LYS A 126 3.57 0.25 27.15
C LYS A 126 3.23 1.68 26.69
N SER A 127 2.73 2.51 27.61
CA SER A 127 2.54 3.95 27.40
C SER A 127 3.74 4.78 27.89
N GLU A 128 4.54 4.20 28.80
CA GLU A 128 5.77 4.79 29.33
C GLU A 128 6.88 3.75 29.39
N LEU A 129 8.10 4.20 29.23
CA LEU A 129 9.30 3.37 29.28
C LEU A 129 10.47 4.18 29.85
N THR A 130 11.16 3.63 30.86
CA THR A 130 12.45 4.15 31.32
C THR A 130 13.53 3.18 30.90
N ILE A 131 14.58 3.68 30.26
CA ILE A 131 15.73 2.90 29.77
C ILE A 131 17.02 3.68 30.00
N HIS A 132 18.10 3.04 30.51
CA HIS A 132 19.37 3.69 30.74
C HIS A 132 20.30 3.52 29.53
N ILE A 133 21.26 4.43 29.39
CA ILE A 133 22.32 4.29 28.38
C ILE A 133 23.15 3.05 28.71
N GLY A 134 23.27 2.16 27.71
CA GLY A 134 23.96 0.88 27.87
C GLY A 134 23.08 -0.31 28.22
N ASP A 135 21.79 -0.08 28.54
CA ASP A 135 20.82 -1.17 28.70
C ASP A 135 20.56 -1.90 27.37
N GLU A 136 20.10 -3.15 27.50
CA GLU A 136 19.59 -3.88 26.34
C GLU A 136 18.36 -3.17 25.73
N LYS A 137 18.18 -3.35 24.42
CA LYS A 137 17.03 -2.78 23.69
C LYS A 137 15.72 -3.24 24.30
N GLN A 138 14.83 -2.31 24.54
CA GLN A 138 13.50 -2.60 25.06
C GLN A 138 12.50 -2.80 23.92
N GLN A 139 11.67 -3.84 24.03
CA GLN A 139 10.68 -4.15 23.01
C GLN A 139 9.34 -3.42 23.29
N LEU A 140 8.91 -2.60 22.35
CA LEU A 140 7.53 -2.16 22.20
C LEU A 140 6.83 -3.04 21.17
N THR A 141 5.65 -3.49 21.51
CA THR A 141 4.77 -4.24 20.59
C THR A 141 3.51 -3.45 20.31
N ALA A 142 3.12 -3.43 19.05
CA ALA A 142 1.89 -2.80 18.59
C ALA A 142 0.83 -3.87 18.32
N ALA A 143 -0.34 -3.72 18.95
CA ALA A 143 -1.53 -4.51 18.67
C ALA A 143 -2.47 -3.71 17.77
N LEU A 144 -2.89 -4.31 16.65
CA LEU A 144 -3.81 -3.70 15.70
C LEU A 144 -5.25 -4.12 16.00
N THR A 145 -6.21 -3.27 15.68
CA THR A 145 -7.63 -3.57 15.69
C THR A 145 -8.17 -3.40 14.28
N PRO A 146 -8.81 -4.42 13.70
CA PRO A 146 -8.95 -5.77 14.23
C PRO A 146 -7.60 -6.53 14.25
N SER A 147 -7.51 -7.60 15.06
CA SER A 147 -6.25 -8.32 15.35
C SER A 147 -5.69 -9.11 14.18
N ASP A 148 -6.48 -9.38 13.15
CA ASP A 148 -6.11 -10.03 11.89
C ASP A 148 -5.58 -9.04 10.83
N SER A 149 -5.56 -7.74 11.15
CA SER A 149 -4.94 -6.74 10.27
C SER A 149 -3.48 -7.07 9.98
N LYS A 150 -3.09 -6.95 8.70
CA LYS A 150 -1.71 -7.10 8.21
C LYS A 150 -1.05 -5.76 7.89
N ASP A 151 -1.65 -4.66 8.29
CA ASP A 151 -1.07 -3.35 8.07
C ASP A 151 0.32 -3.25 8.70
N LYS A 152 1.22 -2.64 7.94
CA LYS A 152 2.58 -2.42 8.40
C LYS A 152 2.60 -1.31 9.44
N VAL A 153 3.15 -1.61 10.61
CA VAL A 153 3.41 -0.61 11.65
C VAL A 153 4.68 0.17 11.31
N LEU A 154 4.56 1.48 11.26
CA LEU A 154 5.66 2.41 11.08
C LEU A 154 6.03 2.99 12.45
N TRP A 155 7.33 3.03 12.77
CA TRP A 155 7.88 3.51 14.02
C TRP A 155 8.68 4.78 13.81
N SER A 156 8.56 5.73 14.74
CA SER A 156 9.37 6.95 14.76
C SER A 156 9.66 7.41 16.18
N SER A 157 10.75 8.15 16.35
CA SER A 157 11.08 8.87 17.58
C SER A 157 10.90 10.37 17.36
N SER A 158 10.41 11.10 18.36
CA SER A 158 10.34 12.56 18.33
C SER A 158 11.72 13.21 18.55
N ASP A 159 12.67 12.45 19.14
CA ASP A 159 14.06 12.91 19.36
C ASP A 159 14.99 11.69 19.37
N GLU A 160 15.69 11.47 18.27
CA GLU A 160 16.63 10.36 18.12
C GLU A 160 17.93 10.56 18.91
N SER A 161 18.20 11.77 19.39
CA SER A 161 19.32 12.03 20.29
C SER A 161 19.08 11.52 21.72
N VAL A 162 17.80 11.30 22.09
CA VAL A 162 17.39 10.72 23.37
C VAL A 162 17.19 9.21 23.24
N ALA A 163 16.37 8.76 22.30
CA ALA A 163 16.15 7.35 22.04
C ALA A 163 15.78 7.10 20.57
N THR A 164 16.26 5.99 20.02
CA THR A 164 15.91 5.51 18.67
C THR A 164 14.98 4.30 18.74
N VAL A 165 14.25 4.06 17.65
CA VAL A 165 13.42 2.86 17.48
C VAL A 165 13.63 2.27 16.08
N ASN A 166 13.75 0.96 15.98
CA ASN A 166 13.86 0.29 14.69
C ASN A 166 12.48 -0.18 14.16
N SER A 167 12.47 -0.72 12.95
CA SER A 167 11.25 -1.21 12.28
C SER A 167 10.56 -2.38 13.00
N LYS A 168 11.20 -2.99 13.99
CA LYS A 168 10.65 -4.06 14.83
C LYS A 168 10.12 -3.56 16.17
N GLY A 169 10.13 -2.23 16.42
CA GLY A 169 9.70 -1.63 17.68
C GLY A 169 10.72 -1.76 18.83
N GLN A 170 11.98 -2.06 18.52
CA GLN A 170 13.04 -2.13 19.52
C GLN A 170 13.61 -0.75 19.77
N VAL A 171 13.52 -0.28 21.02
CA VAL A 171 13.94 1.04 21.49
C VAL A 171 15.33 0.93 22.12
N SER A 172 16.22 1.85 21.76
CA SER A 172 17.57 1.99 22.33
C SER A 172 17.74 3.39 22.91
N ALA A 173 18.26 3.50 24.12
CA ALA A 173 18.68 4.78 24.70
C ALA A 173 19.95 5.31 23.99
N VAL A 174 20.00 6.62 23.77
CA VAL A 174 21.11 7.32 23.11
C VAL A 174 21.69 8.38 24.02
N GLY A 175 20.84 9.25 24.59
CA GLY A 175 21.25 10.35 25.48
C GLY A 175 20.17 10.64 26.52
N ALA A 176 20.59 11.28 27.64
CA ALA A 176 19.68 11.64 28.72
C ALA A 176 18.61 12.63 28.23
N GLY A 177 17.36 12.42 28.64
CA GLY A 177 16.23 13.25 28.22
C GLY A 177 14.91 12.50 28.19
N THR A 178 13.93 13.08 27.50
CA THR A 178 12.62 12.48 27.29
C THR A 178 12.19 12.65 25.83
N CYS A 179 11.75 11.59 25.20
CA CYS A 179 11.17 11.62 23.85
C CYS A 179 9.89 10.79 23.78
N THR A 180 9.22 10.85 22.63
CA THR A 180 8.02 10.06 22.36
C THR A 180 8.29 9.11 21.19
N ILE A 181 8.13 7.82 21.43
CA ILE A 181 8.10 6.83 20.35
C ILE A 181 6.68 6.69 19.88
N THR A 182 6.48 6.81 18.56
CA THR A 182 5.19 6.70 17.89
C THR A 182 5.16 5.46 17.00
N ALA A 183 4.11 4.65 17.15
CA ALA A 183 3.73 3.62 16.20
C ALA A 183 2.52 4.11 15.40
N SER A 184 2.53 3.94 14.07
CA SER A 184 1.43 4.38 13.20
C SER A 184 1.15 3.35 12.10
N VAL A 185 -0.08 3.39 11.58
CA VAL A 185 -0.51 2.59 10.43
C VAL A 185 -0.95 3.50 9.27
N PRO A 186 -1.06 2.98 8.02
CA PRO A 186 -1.32 3.78 6.83
C PRO A 186 -2.55 4.70 6.89
N LEU A 187 -3.64 4.28 7.54
CA LEU A 187 -4.84 5.12 7.75
C LEU A 187 -4.67 6.22 8.80
N GLY A 188 -3.46 6.39 9.37
CA GLY A 188 -3.15 7.50 10.27
C GLY A 188 -3.46 7.25 11.74
N TYR A 189 -3.97 6.07 12.14
CA TYR A 189 -4.08 5.71 13.56
C TYR A 189 -2.70 5.61 14.18
N LYS A 190 -2.56 6.13 15.42
CA LYS A 190 -1.28 6.23 16.12
C LYS A 190 -1.44 5.80 17.58
N ALA A 191 -0.36 5.22 18.11
CA ALA A 191 -0.19 5.00 19.53
C ALA A 191 1.22 5.47 19.94
N THR A 192 1.37 5.97 21.15
CA THR A 192 2.59 6.59 21.62
C THR A 192 3.08 5.98 22.92
N CYS A 193 4.39 5.97 23.09
CA CYS A 193 5.07 5.62 24.32
C CYS A 193 6.05 6.74 24.71
N LYS A 194 5.90 7.31 25.90
CA LYS A 194 6.85 8.28 26.45
C LYS A 194 8.09 7.54 26.95
N VAL A 195 9.24 7.89 26.40
CA VAL A 195 10.53 7.28 26.78
C VAL A 195 11.33 8.29 27.59
N THR A 196 11.80 7.87 28.77
CA THR A 196 12.68 8.65 29.63
C THR A 196 14.01 7.95 29.74
N VAL A 197 15.09 8.67 29.42
CA VAL A 197 16.48 8.23 29.62
C VAL A 197 17.04 9.07 30.75
N PRO A 198 17.23 8.52 31.98
CA PRO A 198 17.76 9.26 33.09
C PRO A 198 19.19 9.69 32.84
N GLN A 199 19.61 10.81 33.44
CA GLN A 199 20.99 11.22 33.46
C GLN A 199 21.79 10.22 34.32
N ALA A 200 22.99 9.81 33.86
CA ALA A 200 23.84 8.98 34.65
C ALA A 200 24.29 9.77 35.89
N ASN A 201 23.95 9.28 37.09
CA ASN A 201 24.50 9.81 38.33
C ASN A 201 25.87 9.20 38.48
N TYR A 202 26.91 9.96 38.18
CA TYR A 202 28.27 9.61 38.59
C TYR A 202 28.36 9.86 40.10
N VAL A 203 28.39 8.79 40.90
CA VAL A 203 28.74 8.81 42.32
C VAL A 203 30.24 8.58 42.43
#